data_3a600093e8f410fd936dd9705faa484b
#
_entry.id   3a600093e8f410fd936dd9705faa484b
#
_cell.length_a   1.000
_cell.length_b   1.000
_cell.length_c   1.000
_cell.angle_alpha   90.00
_cell.angle_beta   90.00
_cell.angle_gamma   90.00
#
_symmetry.space_group_name_H-M   'P 1'
#
loop_
_entity.id
_entity.type
_entity.pdbx_description
1 polymer ?
#
loop_
_entity_poly.entity_id
_entity_poly.type
_entity_poly.pdbx_seq_one_letter_code
_entity_poly.pdbx_strand_id
1 'polypeptide(L)'
;MSLESWEKIIDPNFINAELIGDIGAEKVVTIKDIDMAECYDEGTKQKLQKQTVFFEECKPMVLNKTNAKTLKRLFSPNSDDPKNAFGHKIVLKVEEVKAFGKKTTGIRIKEYSEEKCPICGKAILPYAGKTVAEIKEISQRNLGQVMCGACMKARANKG
;
A
#
# COMPACT_ATOMS: atom_id res chain seq x y z
N MET A 1 -28.19 -4.09 -22.00
CA MET A 1 -27.14 -4.30 -20.96
C MET A 1 -26.41 -3.01 -20.72
N SER A 2 -26.39 -2.56 -19.49
CA SER A 2 -25.56 -1.41 -19.14
C SER A 2 -24.09 -1.79 -19.20
N LEU A 3 -23.27 -0.91 -19.75
CA LEU A 3 -21.83 -1.10 -19.73
C LEU A 3 -21.34 -1.07 -18.30
N GLU A 4 -20.58 -2.08 -17.93
CA GLU A 4 -19.93 -2.10 -16.63
C GLU A 4 -18.73 -1.19 -16.64
N SER A 5 -18.29 -0.75 -15.45
CA SER A 5 -17.08 0.05 -15.33
C SER A 5 -15.86 -0.76 -15.75
N TRP A 6 -14.83 -0.09 -16.23
CA TRP A 6 -13.55 -0.74 -16.55
C TRP A 6 -13.02 -1.54 -15.36
N GLU A 7 -13.24 -1.04 -14.16
CA GLU A 7 -12.85 -1.72 -12.92
C GLU A 7 -13.45 -3.13 -12.83
N LYS A 8 -14.74 -3.26 -13.13
CA LYS A 8 -15.42 -4.54 -13.08
C LYS A 8 -15.00 -5.48 -14.20
N ILE A 9 -14.61 -4.92 -15.35
CA ILE A 9 -14.15 -5.70 -16.50
C ILE A 9 -12.75 -6.25 -16.27
N ILE A 10 -11.85 -5.42 -15.72
CA ILE A 10 -10.46 -5.81 -15.47
C ILE A 10 -10.37 -6.81 -14.32
N ASP A 11 -11.03 -6.53 -13.22
CA ASP A 11 -11.07 -7.42 -12.06
C ASP A 11 -12.34 -7.17 -11.26
N PRO A 12 -13.38 -7.97 -11.47
CA PRO A 12 -14.69 -7.72 -10.85
C PRO A 12 -14.69 -7.88 -9.33
N ASN A 13 -13.72 -8.62 -8.75
CA ASN A 13 -13.74 -9.00 -7.34
C ASN A 13 -12.61 -8.42 -6.50
N PHE A 14 -11.50 -8.05 -7.12
CA PHE A 14 -10.30 -7.64 -6.41
C PHE A 14 -9.70 -6.38 -7.00
N ILE A 15 -9.03 -5.60 -6.16
CA ILE A 15 -8.26 -4.45 -6.61
C ILE A 15 -6.92 -4.93 -7.19
N ASN A 16 -6.46 -4.26 -8.25
CA ASN A 16 -5.17 -4.51 -8.86
C ASN A 16 -4.43 -3.19 -9.10
N ALA A 17 -3.17 -3.28 -9.56
CA ALA A 17 -2.34 -2.10 -9.77
C ALA A 17 -2.95 -1.10 -10.76
N GLU A 18 -3.60 -1.59 -11.82
CA GLU A 18 -4.21 -0.72 -12.84
C GLU A 18 -5.33 0.16 -12.27
N LEU A 19 -6.06 -0.35 -11.27
CA LEU A 19 -7.14 0.39 -10.63
C LEU A 19 -6.64 1.49 -9.69
N ILE A 20 -5.39 1.39 -9.23
CA ILE A 20 -4.77 2.41 -8.38
C ILE A 20 -4.14 3.50 -9.25
N GLY A 21 -3.40 3.11 -10.28
CA GLY A 21 -2.76 4.03 -11.19
C GLY A 21 -1.45 3.51 -11.75
N ASP A 22 -0.60 4.42 -12.21
CA ASP A 22 0.71 4.11 -12.77
C ASP A 22 1.72 3.78 -11.66
N ILE A 23 2.90 3.31 -12.05
CA ILE A 23 4.00 3.05 -11.12
C ILE A 23 4.25 4.30 -10.28
N GLY A 24 4.25 4.14 -8.96
CA GLY A 24 4.38 5.23 -8.01
C GLY A 24 3.06 5.75 -7.44
N ALA A 25 1.91 5.37 -8.03
CA ALA A 25 0.61 5.78 -7.52
C ALA A 25 0.35 5.15 -6.16
N GLU A 26 -0.33 5.89 -5.28
CA GLU A 26 -0.61 5.47 -3.91
C GLU A 26 -2.10 5.64 -3.58
N LYS A 27 -2.62 4.74 -2.75
CA LYS A 27 -3.98 4.81 -2.22
C LYS A 27 -3.98 4.47 -0.75
N VAL A 28 -4.54 5.35 0.07
CA VAL A 28 -4.70 5.09 1.51
C VAL A 28 -5.98 4.31 1.73
N VAL A 29 -5.89 3.20 2.45
CA VAL A 29 -7.03 2.34 2.74
C VAL A 29 -7.01 1.89 4.19
N THR A 30 -8.18 1.52 4.71
CA THR A 30 -8.34 1.00 6.08
C THR A 30 -8.59 -0.50 6.02
N ILE A 31 -7.82 -1.26 6.77
CA ILE A 31 -7.98 -2.72 6.84
C ILE A 31 -9.24 -3.03 7.65
N LYS A 32 -10.19 -3.72 7.03
CA LYS A 32 -11.43 -4.14 7.67
C LYS A 32 -11.32 -5.55 8.22
N ASP A 33 -10.74 -6.47 7.44
CA ASP A 33 -10.65 -7.88 7.77
C ASP A 33 -9.56 -8.54 6.96
N ILE A 34 -9.07 -9.69 7.42
CA ILE A 34 -8.16 -10.56 6.67
C ILE A 34 -8.73 -11.98 6.80
N ASP A 35 -9.13 -12.56 5.69
CA ASP A 35 -9.76 -13.88 5.70
C ASP A 35 -9.56 -14.56 4.35
N MET A 36 -9.92 -15.82 4.28
CA MET A 36 -9.90 -16.56 3.02
C MET A 36 -11.04 -16.08 2.13
N ALA A 37 -10.75 -15.90 0.86
CA ALA A 37 -11.76 -15.56 -0.13
C ALA A 37 -11.54 -16.39 -1.38
N GLU A 38 -12.64 -16.69 -2.06
CA GLU A 38 -12.62 -17.44 -3.30
C GLU A 38 -12.15 -16.53 -4.44
N CYS A 39 -11.14 -16.98 -5.18
CA CYS A 39 -10.68 -16.30 -6.38
C CYS A 39 -10.55 -17.29 -7.53
N TYR A 40 -10.67 -16.77 -8.75
CA TYR A 40 -10.56 -17.58 -9.96
C TYR A 40 -9.10 -17.55 -10.44
N ASP A 41 -8.52 -18.72 -10.64
CA ASP A 41 -7.18 -18.87 -11.19
C ASP A 41 -7.28 -19.14 -12.71
N GLU A 42 -6.86 -18.18 -13.52
CA GLU A 42 -6.89 -18.32 -14.96
C GLU A 42 -5.96 -19.40 -15.48
N GLY A 43 -4.86 -19.66 -14.79
CA GLY A 43 -3.89 -20.69 -15.18
C GLY A 43 -4.45 -22.10 -15.08
N THR A 44 -5.17 -22.40 -14.01
CA THR A 44 -5.77 -23.72 -13.78
C THR A 44 -7.24 -23.78 -14.11
N LYS A 45 -7.88 -22.62 -14.37
CA LYS A 45 -9.31 -22.45 -14.60
C LYS A 45 -10.16 -22.97 -13.45
N GLN A 46 -9.64 -22.88 -12.24
CA GLN A 46 -10.33 -23.34 -11.03
C GLN A 46 -10.51 -22.20 -10.03
N LYS A 47 -11.51 -22.34 -9.18
CA LYS A 47 -11.73 -21.45 -8.06
C LYS A 47 -10.85 -21.91 -6.89
N LEU A 48 -10.08 -20.98 -6.35
CA LEU A 48 -9.18 -21.24 -5.23
C LEU A 48 -9.50 -20.35 -4.05
N GLN A 49 -9.23 -20.83 -2.85
CA GLN A 49 -9.31 -20.04 -1.63
C GLN A 49 -7.95 -19.40 -1.39
N LYS A 50 -7.90 -18.07 -1.27
CA LYS A 50 -6.67 -17.34 -0.99
C LYS A 50 -6.86 -16.34 0.14
N GLN A 51 -5.81 -16.13 0.93
CA GLN A 51 -5.79 -15.09 1.94
C GLN A 51 -6.03 -13.74 1.28
N THR A 52 -6.95 -12.97 1.83
CA THR A 52 -7.41 -11.72 1.23
C THR A 52 -7.55 -10.66 2.30
N VAL A 53 -7.10 -9.45 2.00
CA VAL A 53 -7.28 -8.28 2.85
C VAL A 53 -8.52 -7.53 2.36
N PHE A 54 -9.47 -7.33 3.24
CA PHE A 54 -10.69 -6.56 2.97
C PHE A 54 -10.51 -5.14 3.47
N PHE A 55 -10.87 -4.18 2.64
CA PHE A 55 -10.76 -2.75 2.95
C PHE A 55 -12.14 -2.12 3.07
N GLU A 56 -12.23 -1.01 3.81
CA GLU A 56 -13.49 -0.27 3.94
C GLU A 56 -13.77 0.60 2.72
N GLU A 57 -12.72 1.11 2.06
CA GLU A 57 -12.84 2.12 1.00
C GLU A 57 -12.86 1.56 -0.41
N CYS A 58 -12.40 0.32 -0.61
CA CYS A 58 -12.27 -0.25 -1.94
C CYS A 58 -12.42 -1.76 -1.93
N LYS A 59 -12.25 -2.36 -3.11
CA LYS A 59 -12.30 -3.82 -3.27
C LYS A 59 -11.17 -4.50 -2.51
N PRO A 60 -11.38 -5.76 -2.09
CA PRO A 60 -10.34 -6.51 -1.40
C PRO A 60 -9.15 -6.81 -2.31
N MET A 61 -8.02 -7.13 -1.70
CA MET A 61 -6.78 -7.48 -2.38
C MET A 61 -6.30 -8.85 -1.92
N VAL A 62 -5.93 -9.70 -2.88
CA VAL A 62 -5.30 -10.98 -2.55
C VAL A 62 -3.95 -10.70 -1.89
N LEU A 63 -3.73 -11.33 -0.74
CA LEU A 63 -2.53 -11.10 0.05
C LEU A 63 -1.43 -12.08 -0.36
N ASN A 64 -0.37 -11.55 -0.98
CA ASN A 64 0.79 -12.36 -1.30
C ASN A 64 1.76 -12.42 -0.11
N LYS A 65 2.78 -13.26 -0.23
CA LYS A 65 3.75 -13.48 0.85
C LYS A 65 4.51 -12.20 1.23
N THR A 66 4.90 -11.39 0.25
CA THR A 66 5.64 -10.15 0.49
C THR A 66 4.80 -9.16 1.30
N ASN A 67 3.55 -8.96 0.89
CA ASN A 67 2.65 -8.04 1.59
C ASN A 67 2.24 -8.58 2.97
N ALA A 68 2.09 -9.90 3.10
CA ALA A 68 1.83 -10.52 4.40
C ALA A 68 2.96 -10.27 5.39
N LYS A 69 4.20 -10.40 4.94
CA LYS A 69 5.38 -10.09 5.78
C LYS A 69 5.41 -8.63 6.21
N THR A 70 5.03 -7.73 5.31
CA THR A 70 4.95 -6.30 5.62
C THR A 70 3.91 -6.02 6.68
N LEU A 71 2.70 -6.57 6.56
CA LEU A 71 1.64 -6.41 7.55
C LEU A 71 2.05 -6.97 8.93
N LYS A 72 2.68 -8.13 8.93
CA LYS A 72 3.17 -8.71 10.18
C LYS A 72 4.18 -7.80 10.85
N ARG A 73 5.13 -7.28 10.10
CA ARG A 73 6.14 -6.36 10.62
C ARG A 73 5.53 -5.08 11.19
N LEU A 74 4.52 -4.53 10.51
CA LEU A 74 3.90 -3.28 10.93
C LEU A 74 3.00 -3.41 12.15
N PHE A 75 2.23 -4.49 12.24
CA PHE A 75 1.15 -4.61 13.24
C PHE A 75 1.31 -5.75 14.22
N SER A 76 2.06 -6.78 13.88
CA SER A 76 2.24 -7.96 14.73
C SER A 76 3.69 -8.43 14.76
N PRO A 77 4.67 -7.57 15.09
CA PRO A 77 6.09 -7.96 15.04
C PRO A 77 6.42 -9.08 16.03
N ASN A 78 5.67 -9.20 17.11
CA ASN A 78 5.90 -10.20 18.17
C ASN A 78 4.76 -11.21 18.29
N SER A 79 3.90 -11.30 17.28
CA SER A 79 2.71 -12.14 17.30
C SER A 79 2.40 -12.65 15.89
N ASP A 80 1.57 -13.68 15.78
CA ASP A 80 1.07 -14.19 14.51
C ASP A 80 -0.40 -13.84 14.28
N ASP A 81 -0.98 -12.98 15.13
CA ASP A 81 -2.39 -12.64 15.05
C ASP A 81 -2.63 -11.51 14.04
N PRO A 82 -3.29 -11.80 12.90
CA PRO A 82 -3.59 -10.78 11.89
C PRO A 82 -4.61 -9.73 12.35
N LYS A 83 -5.36 -10.01 13.41
CA LYS A 83 -6.37 -9.07 13.95
C LYS A 83 -5.75 -7.76 14.43
N ASN A 84 -4.46 -7.77 14.76
CA ASN A 84 -3.76 -6.55 15.15
C ASN A 84 -3.73 -5.49 14.04
N ALA A 85 -3.94 -5.89 12.78
CA ALA A 85 -3.97 -4.98 11.63
C ALA A 85 -5.35 -4.36 11.43
N PHE A 86 -6.40 -4.93 12.00
CA PHE A 86 -7.78 -4.48 11.75
C PHE A 86 -8.01 -3.06 12.27
N GLY A 87 -8.64 -2.22 11.45
CA GLY A 87 -8.92 -0.83 11.79
C GLY A 87 -7.77 0.13 11.53
N HIS A 88 -6.61 -0.37 11.13
CA HIS A 88 -5.44 0.46 10.82
C HIS A 88 -5.39 0.83 9.35
N LYS A 89 -4.87 2.01 9.07
CA LYS A 89 -4.67 2.50 7.72
C LYS A 89 -3.30 2.08 7.19
N ILE A 90 -3.27 1.78 5.90
CA ILE A 90 -2.02 1.48 5.17
C ILE A 90 -2.06 2.20 3.83
N VAL A 91 -0.92 2.24 3.17
CA VAL A 91 -0.79 2.77 1.81
C VAL A 91 -0.59 1.62 0.84
N LEU A 92 -1.41 1.56 -0.20
CA LEU A 92 -1.20 0.65 -1.32
C LEU A 92 -0.46 1.41 -2.41
N LYS A 93 0.76 0.99 -2.72
CA LYS A 93 1.60 1.63 -3.72
C LYS A 93 1.84 0.72 -4.91
N VAL A 94 1.70 1.28 -6.10
CA VAL A 94 2.02 0.56 -7.34
C VAL A 94 3.52 0.61 -7.57
N GLU A 95 4.14 -0.56 -7.65
CA GLU A 95 5.58 -0.70 -7.88
C GLU A 95 5.85 -1.69 -9.01
N GLU A 96 7.02 -1.56 -9.64
CA GLU A 96 7.50 -2.56 -10.57
C GLU A 96 7.99 -3.77 -9.78
N VAL A 97 7.48 -4.95 -10.12
CA VAL A 97 7.84 -6.20 -9.46
C VAL A 97 8.27 -7.23 -10.50
N LYS A 98 9.07 -8.20 -10.08
CA LYS A 98 9.44 -9.33 -10.93
C LYS A 98 8.55 -10.51 -10.60
N ALA A 99 7.88 -11.05 -11.62
CA ALA A 99 7.07 -12.26 -11.50
C ALA A 99 7.41 -13.17 -12.67
N PHE A 100 7.76 -14.43 -12.36
CA PHE A 100 8.10 -15.43 -13.39
C PHE A 100 9.21 -14.98 -14.35
N GLY A 101 10.22 -14.25 -13.82
CA GLY A 101 11.34 -13.74 -14.63
C GLY A 101 11.02 -12.52 -15.49
N LYS A 102 9.81 -12.00 -15.42
CA LYS A 102 9.37 -10.81 -16.16
C LYS A 102 9.07 -9.65 -15.22
N LYS A 103 9.33 -8.44 -15.69
CA LYS A 103 8.95 -7.23 -14.97
C LYS A 103 7.46 -6.96 -15.20
N THR A 104 6.74 -6.72 -14.13
CA THR A 104 5.31 -6.37 -14.16
C THR A 104 5.01 -5.37 -13.05
N THR A 105 3.79 -4.87 -13.01
CA THR A 105 3.36 -3.99 -11.92
C THR A 105 2.63 -4.80 -10.86
N GLY A 106 2.77 -4.38 -9.61
CA GLY A 106 2.07 -4.99 -8.49
C GLY A 106 1.83 -3.98 -7.40
N ILE A 107 0.99 -4.37 -6.44
CA ILE A 107 0.69 -3.53 -5.29
C ILE A 107 1.58 -3.96 -4.14
N ARG A 108 2.21 -2.97 -3.49
CA ARG A 108 2.99 -3.18 -2.25
C ARG A 108 2.35 -2.38 -1.12
N ILE A 109 2.28 -3.00 0.04
CA ILE A 109 1.76 -2.35 1.25
C ILE A 109 2.87 -1.54 1.88
N LYS A 110 2.57 -0.28 2.20
CA LYS A 110 3.49 0.63 2.89
C LYS A 110 2.84 1.15 4.16
N GLU A 111 3.68 1.58 5.09
CA GLU A 111 3.22 2.17 6.33
C GLU A 111 2.50 3.50 6.06
N TYR A 112 1.37 3.68 6.74
CA TYR A 112 0.66 4.97 6.78
C TYR A 112 0.96 5.66 8.12
N SER A 113 1.24 6.95 8.05
CA SER A 113 1.44 7.76 9.26
C SER A 113 0.44 8.90 9.27
N GLU A 114 -0.22 9.10 10.39
CA GLU A 114 -1.13 10.22 10.61
C GLU A 114 -0.39 11.49 11.05
N GLU A 115 0.92 11.39 11.25
CA GLU A 115 1.71 12.58 11.59
C GLU A 115 1.68 13.59 10.45
N LYS A 116 1.41 14.81 10.81
CA LYS A 116 1.35 15.91 9.85
C LYS A 116 2.66 16.67 9.82
N CYS A 117 3.07 17.07 8.61
CA CYS A 117 4.22 17.92 8.43
C CYS A 117 3.95 19.30 9.06
N PRO A 118 4.82 19.79 9.97
CA PRO A 118 4.60 21.10 10.58
C PRO A 118 4.75 22.27 9.60
N ILE A 119 5.33 22.02 8.44
CA ILE A 119 5.58 23.07 7.43
C ILE A 119 4.35 23.26 6.53
N CYS A 120 3.81 22.17 5.94
CA CYS A 120 2.71 22.26 4.97
C CYS A 120 1.36 21.76 5.50
N GLY A 121 1.33 21.17 6.69
CA GLY A 121 0.11 20.63 7.29
C GLY A 121 -0.43 19.34 6.68
N LYS A 122 0.24 18.80 5.67
CA LYS A 122 -0.15 17.54 5.05
C LYS A 122 0.47 16.35 5.78
N ALA A 123 -0.15 15.18 5.66
CA ALA A 123 0.39 13.98 6.26
C ALA A 123 1.78 13.65 5.72
N ILE A 124 2.68 13.21 6.59
CA ILE A 124 4.01 12.74 6.19
C ILE A 124 3.83 11.32 5.64
N LEU A 125 4.10 11.15 4.35
CA LEU A 125 3.99 9.87 3.66
C LEU A 125 5.37 9.36 3.25
N PRO A 126 5.52 8.05 3.00
CA PRO A 126 6.76 7.53 2.43
C PRO A 126 7.12 8.27 1.14
N TYR A 127 8.39 8.56 0.95
CA TYR A 127 8.85 9.37 -0.17
C TYR A 127 10.22 8.91 -0.65
N ALA A 128 10.40 8.85 -1.98
CA ALA A 128 11.68 8.50 -2.60
C ALA A 128 12.28 7.18 -2.09
N GLY A 129 11.44 6.17 -1.84
CA GLY A 129 11.87 4.87 -1.34
C GLY A 129 12.16 4.82 0.15
N LYS A 130 11.91 5.89 0.89
CA LYS A 130 12.15 5.98 2.33
C LYS A 130 10.85 5.86 3.11
N THR A 131 10.91 5.20 4.26
CA THR A 131 9.78 5.09 5.18
C THR A 131 9.53 6.43 5.87
N VAL A 132 8.36 6.58 6.48
CA VAL A 132 8.02 7.78 7.27
C VAL A 132 9.04 7.99 8.39
N ALA A 133 9.42 6.92 9.09
CA ALA A 133 10.42 7.01 10.17
C ALA A 133 11.76 7.53 9.65
N GLU A 134 12.20 7.03 8.50
CA GLU A 134 13.44 7.49 7.87
C GLU A 134 13.36 8.95 7.45
N ILE A 135 12.23 9.38 6.87
CA ILE A 135 12.01 10.78 6.48
C ILE A 135 12.07 11.71 7.69
N LYS A 136 11.43 11.32 8.78
CA LYS A 136 11.46 12.09 10.04
C LYS A 136 12.89 12.21 10.58
N GLU A 137 13.62 11.11 10.61
CA GLU A 137 15.01 11.10 11.10
C GLU A 137 15.93 11.96 10.23
N ILE A 138 15.84 11.79 8.89
CA ILE A 138 16.67 12.53 7.95
C ILE A 138 16.37 14.03 8.01
N SER A 139 15.10 14.41 8.03
CA SER A 139 14.72 15.83 8.10
C SER A 139 15.17 16.47 9.42
N GLN A 140 15.02 15.77 10.53
CA GLN A 140 15.46 16.25 11.83
C GLN A 140 16.98 16.41 11.88
N ARG A 141 17.72 15.44 11.36
CA ARG A 141 19.19 15.44 11.37
C ARG A 141 19.78 16.52 10.46
N ASN A 142 19.24 16.63 9.22
CA ASN A 142 19.82 17.50 8.20
C ASN A 142 19.30 18.95 8.25
N LEU A 143 18.06 19.13 8.69
CA LEU A 143 17.37 20.41 8.63
C LEU A 143 16.95 20.93 10.01
N GLY A 144 17.20 20.15 11.06
CA GLY A 144 16.85 20.52 12.42
C GLY A 144 15.36 20.49 12.73
N GLN A 145 14.55 19.98 11.81
CA GLN A 145 13.08 19.98 11.93
C GLN A 145 12.48 18.83 11.15
N VAL A 146 11.49 18.17 11.74
CA VAL A 146 10.72 17.12 11.05
C VAL A 146 9.87 17.75 9.95
N MET A 147 9.91 17.19 8.75
CA MET A 147 9.08 17.63 7.63
C MET A 147 8.87 16.48 6.62
N CYS A 148 7.86 16.62 5.75
CA CYS A 148 7.61 15.65 4.70
C CYS A 148 8.66 15.74 3.57
N GLY A 149 8.71 14.69 2.72
CA GLY A 149 9.66 14.64 1.62
C GLY A 149 9.57 15.82 0.66
N ALA A 150 8.35 16.26 0.34
CA ALA A 150 8.14 17.40 -0.55
C ALA A 150 8.71 18.70 0.04
N CYS A 151 8.53 18.91 1.34
CA CYS A 151 9.09 20.09 2.02
C CYS A 151 10.62 20.03 2.10
N MET A 152 11.20 18.85 2.33
CA MET A 152 12.64 18.66 2.30
C MET A 152 13.21 19.02 0.92
N LYS A 153 12.57 18.55 -0.14
CA LYS A 153 12.98 18.84 -1.52
C LYS A 153 12.90 20.32 -1.83
N ALA A 154 11.80 20.96 -1.45
CA ALA A 154 11.62 22.40 -1.65
C ALA A 154 12.70 23.21 -0.91
N ARG A 155 13.06 22.80 0.30
CA ARG A 155 14.07 23.47 1.09
C ARG A 155 15.48 23.30 0.55
N ALA A 156 15.79 22.09 0.06
CA ALA A 156 17.08 21.83 -0.59
C ALA A 156 17.27 22.66 -1.85
N ASN A 157 16.20 22.94 -2.59
CA ASN A 157 16.25 23.76 -3.80
C ASN A 157 16.37 25.27 -3.54
N LYS A 158 16.16 25.70 -2.30
CA LYS A 158 16.29 27.13 -1.91
C LYS A 158 17.63 27.47 -1.34
N GLY A 159 18.45 26.48 -1.07
CA GLY A 159 19.80 26.66 -0.57
C GLY A 159 20.79 26.87 -1.67
#